data_2b5e67515a3c62125f96a1508445db60
#
_entry.id   2b5e67515a3c62125f96a1508445db60
#
_cell.length_a   1.000
_cell.length_b   1.000
_cell.length_c   1.000
_cell.angle_alpha   90.00
_cell.angle_beta   90.00
_cell.angle_gamma   90.00
#
_symmetry.space_group_name_H-M   'P 1'
#
loop_
_entity.id
_entity.type
_entity.pdbx_description
1 polymer ?
#
loop_
_entity_poly.entity_id
_entity_poly.type
_entity_poly.pdbx_seq_one_letter_code
_entity_poly.pdbx_strand_id
1 'polypeptide(L)'
;MQWTEQGIINFKDTMKRAKAAKSDTEKIGGKFTLYWIFGKYDGIGILEAPNEEAAMQFGLKVGSLGNIRTTKLRAFIEEEIVSVIDKLS
;
A
#
# COMPACT_ATOMS: atom_id res chain seq x y z
N MET A 1 1.43 -7.19 -2.87
CA MET A 1 0.03 -7.63 -2.74
C MET A 1 -0.27 -8.77 -3.70
N GLN A 2 -1.29 -9.50 -3.41
CA GLN A 2 -1.77 -10.59 -4.26
C GLN A 2 -3.26 -10.37 -4.51
N TRP A 3 -3.71 -10.65 -5.72
CA TRP A 3 -5.15 -10.68 -5.97
C TRP A 3 -5.77 -11.90 -5.29
N THR A 4 -6.96 -11.71 -4.74
CA THR A 4 -7.82 -12.81 -4.35
C THR A 4 -8.49 -13.39 -5.59
N GLU A 5 -9.19 -14.51 -5.45
CA GLU A 5 -10.00 -15.06 -6.53
C GLU A 5 -11.01 -14.03 -7.05
N GLN A 6 -11.66 -13.30 -6.15
CA GLN A 6 -12.57 -12.21 -6.50
C GLN A 6 -11.87 -11.10 -7.30
N GLY A 7 -10.64 -10.74 -6.89
CA GLY A 7 -9.86 -9.71 -7.57
C GLY A 7 -9.48 -10.11 -8.99
N ILE A 8 -9.15 -11.38 -9.20
CA ILE A 8 -8.85 -11.90 -10.53
C ILE A 8 -10.09 -11.83 -11.43
N ILE A 9 -11.26 -12.20 -10.91
CA ILE A 9 -12.52 -12.11 -11.66
C ILE A 9 -12.83 -10.66 -12.04
N ASN A 10 -12.51 -9.72 -11.14
CA ASN A 10 -12.79 -8.29 -11.32
C ASN A 10 -11.61 -7.50 -11.89
N PHE A 11 -10.67 -8.16 -12.59
CA PHE A 11 -9.42 -7.52 -13.03
C PHE A 11 -9.64 -6.29 -13.93
N LYS A 12 -10.73 -6.24 -14.67
CA LYS A 12 -11.04 -5.12 -15.58
C LYS A 12 -11.21 -3.80 -14.84
N ASP A 13 -11.58 -3.85 -13.56
CA ASP A 13 -11.80 -2.67 -12.74
C ASP A 13 -10.53 -2.26 -11.95
N THR A 14 -9.40 -2.94 -12.17
CA THR A 14 -8.15 -2.71 -11.44
C THR A 14 -7.70 -1.24 -11.49
N MET A 15 -7.73 -0.62 -12.68
CA MET A 15 -7.30 0.77 -12.82
C MET A 15 -8.22 1.73 -12.08
N LYS A 16 -9.50 1.45 -12.10
CA LYS A 16 -10.51 2.24 -11.39
C LYS A 16 -10.30 2.17 -9.88
N ARG A 17 -10.03 0.95 -9.36
CA ARG A 17 -9.72 0.75 -7.94
C ARG A 17 -8.42 1.46 -7.54
N ALA A 18 -7.40 1.38 -8.39
CA ALA A 18 -6.13 2.05 -8.14
C ALA A 18 -6.27 3.57 -8.06
N LYS A 19 -7.06 4.15 -8.95
CA LYS A 19 -7.35 5.59 -8.94
C LYS A 19 -8.11 6.00 -7.67
N ALA A 20 -9.07 5.20 -7.24
CA ALA A 20 -9.82 5.45 -6.01
C ALA A 20 -8.89 5.40 -4.78
N ALA A 21 -7.99 4.43 -4.73
CA ALA A 21 -7.02 4.31 -3.64
C ALA A 21 -6.08 5.51 -3.57
N LYS A 22 -5.58 5.97 -4.71
CA LYS A 22 -4.74 7.18 -4.78
C LYS A 22 -5.48 8.41 -4.29
N SER A 23 -6.71 8.59 -4.74
CA SER A 23 -7.55 9.72 -4.35
C SER A 23 -7.82 9.72 -2.84
N ASP A 24 -8.16 8.56 -2.27
CA ASP A 24 -8.40 8.42 -0.83
C ASP A 24 -7.16 8.77 -0.02
N THR A 25 -5.99 8.35 -0.51
CA THR A 25 -4.72 8.64 0.16
C THR A 25 -4.39 10.13 0.15
N GLU A 26 -4.61 10.79 -0.98
CA GLU A 26 -4.40 12.24 -1.10
C GLU A 26 -5.29 13.03 -0.14
N LYS A 27 -6.52 12.60 0.07
CA LYS A 27 -7.45 13.24 0.99
C LYS A 27 -6.97 13.26 2.44
N ILE A 28 -6.17 12.29 2.84
CA ILE A 28 -5.62 12.21 4.20
C ILE A 28 -4.20 12.74 4.30
N GLY A 29 -3.72 13.42 3.25
CA GLY A 29 -2.38 14.01 3.24
C GLY A 29 -1.25 13.04 2.94
N GLY A 30 -1.56 11.89 2.36
CA GLY A 30 -0.58 10.89 1.99
C GLY A 30 -0.37 10.78 0.48
N LYS A 31 0.39 9.78 0.09
CA LYS A 31 0.68 9.46 -1.31
C LYS A 31 0.73 7.95 -1.48
N PHE A 32 0.15 7.46 -2.55
CA PHE A 32 0.16 6.04 -2.87
C PHE A 32 0.65 5.81 -4.31
N THR A 33 1.63 4.94 -4.46
CA THR A 33 2.18 4.53 -5.76
C THR A 33 2.06 3.01 -5.88
N LEU A 34 1.53 2.52 -6.99
CA LEU A 34 1.34 1.09 -7.21
C LEU A 34 2.07 0.66 -8.47
N TYR A 35 2.81 -0.44 -8.36
CA TYR A 35 3.46 -1.12 -9.48
C TYR A 35 2.89 -2.52 -9.60
N TRP A 36 2.59 -2.96 -10.82
CA TRP A 36 2.20 -4.34 -11.10
C TRP A 36 3.46 -5.13 -11.46
N ILE A 37 3.58 -6.34 -10.91
CA ILE A 37 4.78 -7.17 -11.07
C ILE A 37 4.42 -8.60 -11.43
N PHE A 38 5.41 -9.31 -11.96
CA PHE A 38 5.34 -10.76 -12.15
C PHE A 38 6.05 -11.47 -11.00
N GLY A 39 5.55 -12.63 -10.61
CA GLY A 39 6.17 -13.48 -9.61
C GLY A 39 5.20 -13.86 -8.52
N LYS A 40 5.73 -14.02 -7.31
CA LYS A 40 4.94 -14.41 -6.15
C LYS A 40 3.86 -13.39 -5.81
N TYR A 41 4.12 -12.12 -6.06
CA TYR A 41 3.17 -11.02 -5.82
C TYR A 41 2.72 -10.43 -7.14
N ASP A 42 1.51 -9.90 -7.16
CA ASP A 42 0.92 -9.28 -8.34
C ASP A 42 1.16 -7.77 -8.39
N GLY A 43 1.48 -7.17 -7.26
CA GLY A 43 1.79 -5.75 -7.20
C GLY A 43 2.52 -5.36 -5.92
N ILE A 44 3.20 -4.22 -6.02
CA ILE A 44 3.84 -3.57 -4.87
C ILE A 44 3.27 -2.17 -4.76
N GLY A 45 2.69 -1.86 -3.59
CA GLY A 45 2.21 -0.52 -3.27
C GLY A 45 3.16 0.16 -2.30
N ILE A 46 3.48 1.41 -2.58
CA ILE A 46 4.25 2.26 -1.67
C ILE A 46 3.32 3.32 -1.15
N LEU A 47 3.08 3.29 0.16
CA LEU A 47 2.20 4.23 0.84
C LEU A 47 3.02 5.16 1.74
N GLU A 48 2.89 6.46 1.50
CA GLU A 48 3.36 7.49 2.40
C GLU A 48 2.12 8.05 3.10
N ALA A 49 2.07 7.91 4.41
CA ALA A 49 0.94 8.37 5.22
C ALA A 49 1.44 9.29 6.33
N PRO A 50 0.60 10.22 6.83
CA PRO A 50 1.03 11.15 7.87
C PRO A 50 1.35 10.46 9.19
N ASN A 51 0.77 9.28 9.45
CA ASN A 51 1.02 8.48 10.64
C ASN A 51 0.64 7.02 10.40
N GLU A 52 1.01 6.16 11.35
CA GLU A 52 0.74 4.72 11.24
C GLU A 52 -0.75 4.37 11.29
N GLU A 53 -1.52 5.13 12.04
CA GLU A 53 -2.97 4.93 12.11
C GLU A 53 -3.62 5.14 10.75
N ALA A 54 -3.26 6.21 10.04
CA ALA A 54 -3.75 6.47 8.70
C ALA A 54 -3.36 5.36 7.71
N ALA A 55 -2.13 4.86 7.81
CA ALA A 55 -1.66 3.74 7.00
C ALA A 55 -2.46 2.47 7.27
N MET A 56 -2.77 2.18 8.53
CA MET A 56 -3.56 1.02 8.92
C MET A 56 -5.00 1.14 8.40
N GLN A 57 -5.61 2.31 8.53
CA GLN A 57 -6.95 2.57 8.01
C GLN A 57 -7.02 2.33 6.50
N PHE A 58 -6.04 2.82 5.76
CA PHE A 58 -5.94 2.58 4.33
C PHE A 58 -5.87 1.08 4.01
N GLY A 59 -4.99 0.36 4.70
CA GLY A 59 -4.82 -1.08 4.48
C GLY A 59 -6.09 -1.88 4.77
N LEU A 60 -6.78 -1.56 5.86
CA LEU A 60 -8.03 -2.23 6.23
C LEU A 60 -9.14 -1.92 5.23
N LYS A 61 -9.24 -0.68 4.76
CA LYS A 61 -10.22 -0.29 3.77
C LYS A 61 -10.03 -1.04 2.45
N VAL A 62 -8.81 -1.08 1.95
CA VAL A 62 -8.48 -1.79 0.71
C VAL A 62 -8.72 -3.29 0.86
N GLY A 63 -8.28 -3.88 1.98
CA GLY A 63 -8.51 -5.30 2.27
C GLY A 63 -9.98 -5.67 2.37
N SER A 64 -10.80 -4.77 2.94
CA SER A 64 -12.23 -5.01 3.14
C SER A 64 -13.02 -5.13 1.82
N LEU A 65 -12.48 -4.60 0.73
CA LEU A 65 -13.11 -4.74 -0.60
C LEU A 65 -12.99 -6.14 -1.18
N GLY A 66 -12.10 -6.96 -0.61
CA GLY A 66 -11.99 -8.38 -0.95
C GLY A 66 -11.29 -8.72 -2.26
N ASN A 67 -10.73 -7.73 -2.97
CA ASN A 67 -10.10 -7.94 -4.28
C ASN A 67 -8.60 -8.27 -4.17
N ILE A 68 -7.96 -7.87 -3.08
CA ILE A 68 -6.53 -8.10 -2.88
C ILE A 68 -6.24 -8.57 -1.46
N ARG A 69 -5.13 -9.28 -1.33
CA ARG A 69 -4.55 -9.65 -0.05
C ARG A 69 -3.20 -8.94 0.06
N THR A 70 -2.97 -8.26 1.17
CA THR A 70 -1.75 -7.49 1.36
C THR A 70 -0.84 -8.11 2.42
N THR A 71 0.46 -8.00 2.19
CA THR A 71 1.50 -8.19 3.20
C THR A 71 2.09 -6.81 3.45
N LYS A 72 2.02 -6.34 4.69
CA LYS A 72 2.46 -4.98 5.01
C LYS A 72 3.87 -5.01 5.60
N LEU A 73 4.72 -4.14 5.08
CA LEU A 73 6.09 -3.99 5.55
C LEU A 73 6.32 -2.51 5.86
N ARG A 74 6.90 -2.24 7.03
CA ARG A 74 7.30 -0.89 7.39
C ARG A 74 8.61 -0.58 6.66
N ALA A 75 8.61 0.45 5.84
CA ALA A 75 9.81 0.91 5.14
C ALA A 75 10.35 2.18 5.79
N PHE A 76 11.66 2.27 5.86
CA PHE A 76 12.37 3.44 6.39
C PHE A 76 13.17 4.06 5.26
N ILE A 77 13.09 5.39 5.12
CA ILE A 77 13.99 6.10 4.22
C ILE A 77 15.37 6.21 4.86
N GLU A 78 16.38 6.54 4.07
CA GLU A 78 17.77 6.62 4.53
C GLU A 78 17.95 7.51 5.76
N GLU A 79 17.32 8.67 5.77
CA GLU A 79 17.39 9.61 6.89
C GLU A 79 16.86 9.01 8.19
N GLU A 80 15.78 8.24 8.12
CA GLU A 80 15.23 7.57 9.30
C GLU A 80 16.18 6.50 9.82
N ILE A 81 16.82 5.75 8.93
CA ILE A 81 17.78 4.72 9.31
C ILE A 81 19.04 5.32 9.95
N VAL A 82 19.53 6.42 9.42
CA VAL A 82 20.66 7.14 10.02
C VAL A 82 20.34 7.53 11.46
N SER A 83 19.14 8.06 11.69
CA SER A 83 18.68 8.42 13.03
C SER A 83 18.65 7.22 13.99
N VAL A 84 18.18 6.08 13.52
CA VAL A 84 18.14 4.84 14.33
C VAL A 84 19.55 4.37 14.67
N ILE A 85 20.46 4.38 13.70
CA ILE A 85 21.85 3.96 13.88
C ILE A 85 22.55 4.87 14.88
N ASP A 86 22.36 6.17 14.82
CA ASP A 86 22.95 7.14 15.72
C ASP A 86 22.54 6.90 17.18
N LYS A 87 21.33 6.40 17.40
CA LYS A 87 20.85 6.07 18.76
C LYS A 87 21.49 4.80 19.34
N LEU A 88 22.11 3.98 18.51
CA LEU A 88 22.77 2.75 18.96
C LEU A 88 24.21 2.96 19.42
N SER A 89 24.82 4.08 19.07
CA SER A 89 26.23 4.37 19.37
C SER A 89 26.47 5.07 20.69
#